data_1b63d4cc3ab78ad49b2fe542489c7250
#
_entry.id   1b63d4cc3ab78ad49b2fe542489c7250
#
_cell.length_a   1.000
_cell.length_b   1.000
_cell.length_c   1.000
_cell.angle_alpha   90.00
_cell.angle_beta   90.00
_cell.angle_gamma   90.00
#
_symmetry.space_group_name_H-M   'P 1'
#
loop_
_entity.id
_entity.type
_entity.pdbx_description
1 polymer ?
#
loop_
_entity_poly.entity_id
_entity_poly.type
_entity_poly.pdbx_seq_one_letter_code
_entity_poly.pdbx_strand_id
1 'polypeptide(L)'
;MDNLHYLLQKASSNSNKNLEILPNFFSQEEKKLLSQRSVSIVGTNGKTSTATVLNELLSRNGLSTILFTSPHLVNVNERIQIKKEIIKDIDLDRGMEKVRVFEATNKITLGYFESIFLIAATYFLNNNLDIFIVEAGIGGRLDTTSILNSQIVCLTNIGLDHTELLGTTIEEILHEKILVSENVKQFINGSIEIHTKYEHHIKEFLEV
;
A
#
# COMPACT_ATOMS: atom_id res chain seq x y z
N MET A 1 9.19 -23.39 12.87
CA MET A 1 8.12 -22.44 13.28
C MET A 1 7.30 -22.17 12.04
N ASP A 2 6.00 -22.38 12.11
CA ASP A 2 5.06 -22.11 11.03
C ASP A 2 5.15 -20.61 10.63
N ASN A 3 5.20 -20.32 9.34
CA ASN A 3 5.34 -18.95 8.81
C ASN A 3 4.17 -18.06 9.20
N LEU A 4 2.95 -18.61 9.26
CA LEU A 4 1.77 -17.89 9.73
C LEU A 4 1.92 -17.50 11.22
N HIS A 5 2.36 -18.42 12.06
CA HIS A 5 2.61 -18.12 13.47
C HIS A 5 3.69 -17.04 13.64
N TYR A 6 4.77 -17.12 12.85
CA TYR A 6 5.82 -16.10 12.84
C TYR A 6 5.29 -14.72 12.43
N LEU A 7 4.42 -14.66 11.41
CA LEU A 7 3.77 -13.42 10.98
C LEU A 7 2.89 -12.83 12.09
N LEU A 8 2.07 -13.67 12.75
CA LEU A 8 1.18 -13.22 13.81
C LEU A 8 1.93 -12.70 15.05
N GLN A 9 3.09 -13.26 15.39
CA GLN A 9 3.95 -12.76 16.45
C GLN A 9 4.42 -11.32 16.20
N LYS A 10 4.60 -10.92 14.93
CA LYS A 10 4.98 -9.56 14.57
C LYS A 10 3.90 -8.52 14.90
N ALA A 11 2.63 -8.91 14.98
CA ALA A 11 1.54 -7.99 15.30
C ALA A 11 1.64 -7.37 16.70
N SER A 12 2.31 -8.04 17.63
CA SER A 12 2.56 -7.57 18.99
C SER A 12 3.93 -6.91 19.19
N SER A 13 4.77 -6.85 18.16
CA SER A 13 6.11 -6.27 18.23
C SER A 13 6.12 -4.84 17.70
N ASN A 14 6.70 -3.91 18.47
CA ASN A 14 7.04 -2.59 17.96
C ASN A 14 8.28 -2.73 17.07
N SER A 15 8.12 -2.71 15.77
CA SER A 15 9.23 -2.64 14.82
C SER A 15 9.39 -1.19 14.34
N ASN A 16 10.65 -0.75 14.24
CA ASN A 16 10.94 0.49 13.52
C ASN A 16 10.61 0.29 12.03
N LYS A 17 10.05 1.30 11.39
CA LYS A 17 9.84 1.25 9.93
C LYS A 17 11.18 1.15 9.21
N ASN A 18 11.29 0.23 8.27
CA ASN A 18 12.53 -0.07 7.52
C ASN A 18 12.46 0.49 6.09
N LEU A 19 11.87 1.67 5.90
CA LEU A 19 11.58 2.25 4.57
C LEU A 19 12.82 2.39 3.67
N GLU A 20 14.00 2.63 4.26
CA GLU A 20 15.25 2.76 3.49
C GLU A 20 15.73 1.41 2.91
N ILE A 21 15.45 0.30 3.60
CA ILE A 21 15.92 -1.03 3.21
C ILE A 21 14.89 -1.77 2.36
N LEU A 22 13.60 -1.55 2.61
CA LEU A 22 12.50 -2.25 1.95
C LEU A 22 12.57 -2.23 0.41
N PRO A 23 12.97 -1.13 -0.26
CA PRO A 23 13.11 -1.14 -1.71
C PRO A 23 14.11 -2.18 -2.24
N ASN A 24 15.07 -2.64 -1.41
CA ASN A 24 16.04 -3.65 -1.80
C ASN A 24 15.46 -5.08 -1.82
N PHE A 25 14.21 -5.24 -1.39
CA PHE A 25 13.47 -6.50 -1.52
C PHE A 25 13.15 -6.85 -2.98
N PHE A 26 13.10 -5.85 -3.84
CA PHE A 26 12.75 -5.97 -5.26
C PHE A 26 13.93 -5.61 -6.16
N SER A 27 14.07 -6.31 -7.29
CA SER A 27 14.98 -5.91 -8.38
C SER A 27 14.52 -4.60 -9.04
N GLN A 28 15.36 -4.00 -9.86
CA GLN A 28 15.01 -2.75 -10.56
C GLN A 28 13.86 -2.94 -11.55
N GLU A 29 13.81 -4.11 -12.24
CA GLU A 29 12.70 -4.48 -13.12
C GLU A 29 11.39 -4.64 -12.35
N GLU A 30 11.43 -5.31 -11.19
CA GLU A 30 10.26 -5.48 -10.32
C GLU A 30 9.75 -4.14 -9.79
N LYS A 31 10.65 -3.25 -9.34
CA LYS A 31 10.29 -1.89 -8.92
C LYS A 31 9.59 -1.11 -10.04
N LYS A 32 10.12 -1.19 -11.27
CA LYS A 32 9.52 -0.55 -12.43
C LYS A 32 8.11 -1.08 -12.70
N LEU A 33 7.92 -2.39 -12.68
CA LEU A 33 6.60 -3.02 -12.86
C LEU A 33 5.62 -2.61 -11.75
N LEU A 34 6.06 -2.64 -10.49
CA LEU A 34 5.26 -2.20 -9.35
C LEU A 34 4.84 -0.74 -9.52
N SER A 35 5.77 0.16 -9.83
CA SER A 35 5.46 1.57 -10.05
C SER A 35 4.45 1.81 -11.17
N GLN A 36 4.58 1.11 -12.28
CA GLN A 36 3.72 1.28 -13.46
C GLN A 36 2.34 0.66 -13.35
N ARG A 37 2.21 -0.42 -12.57
CA ARG A 37 0.98 -1.22 -12.47
C ARG A 37 0.28 -1.11 -11.12
N SER A 38 0.74 -0.23 -10.22
CA SER A 38 0.08 0.00 -8.94
C SER A 38 -0.78 1.25 -8.95
N VAL A 39 -1.88 1.18 -8.21
CA VAL A 39 -2.73 2.32 -7.87
C VAL A 39 -2.70 2.47 -6.36
N SER A 40 -2.12 3.55 -5.86
CA SER A 40 -2.11 3.87 -4.43
C SER A 40 -3.36 4.65 -4.04
N ILE A 41 -4.09 4.13 -3.05
CA ILE A 41 -5.29 4.78 -2.50
C ILE A 41 -4.93 5.38 -1.15
N VAL A 42 -4.98 6.70 -1.06
CA VAL A 42 -4.70 7.48 0.16
C VAL A 42 -5.93 8.27 0.60
N GLY A 43 -5.95 8.71 1.84
CA GLY A 43 -7.02 9.52 2.40
C GLY A 43 -7.26 9.25 3.88
N THR A 44 -8.15 10.00 4.49
CA THR A 44 -8.55 9.77 5.88
C THR A 44 -9.61 8.67 5.93
N ASN A 45 -10.72 8.83 5.24
CA ASN A 45 -11.82 7.88 5.19
C ASN A 45 -12.08 7.37 3.76
N GLY A 46 -12.75 6.22 3.65
CA GLY A 46 -13.21 5.69 2.36
C GLY A 46 -12.15 4.99 1.52
N LYS A 47 -10.91 4.84 1.99
CA LYS A 47 -9.83 4.14 1.28
C LYS A 47 -10.22 2.73 0.90
N THR A 48 -10.61 1.90 1.87
CA THR A 48 -11.00 0.49 1.66
C THR A 48 -12.19 0.38 0.71
N SER A 49 -13.20 1.22 0.87
CA SER A 49 -14.38 1.23 -0.01
C SER A 49 -14.01 1.57 -1.44
N THR A 50 -13.21 2.61 -1.65
CA THR A 50 -12.72 3.02 -2.96
C THR A 50 -11.87 1.93 -3.61
N ALA A 51 -10.93 1.36 -2.87
CA ALA A 51 -10.07 0.28 -3.33
C ALA A 51 -10.89 -0.96 -3.73
N THR A 52 -11.88 -1.34 -2.93
CA THR A 52 -12.76 -2.49 -3.20
C THR A 52 -13.62 -2.27 -4.44
N VAL A 53 -14.23 -1.09 -4.59
CA VAL A 53 -15.02 -0.75 -5.78
C VAL A 53 -14.15 -0.72 -7.03
N LEU A 54 -12.96 -0.14 -6.95
CA LEU A 54 -12.01 -0.13 -8.07
C LEU A 54 -11.62 -1.54 -8.48
N ASN A 55 -11.30 -2.41 -7.51
CA ASN A 55 -10.99 -3.81 -7.75
C ASN A 55 -12.12 -4.54 -8.49
N GLU A 56 -13.37 -4.31 -8.05
CA GLU A 56 -14.56 -4.88 -8.68
C GLU A 56 -14.73 -4.40 -10.12
N LEU A 57 -14.60 -3.08 -10.36
CA LEU A 57 -14.75 -2.50 -11.69
C LEU A 57 -13.69 -3.01 -12.67
N LEU A 58 -12.42 -3.04 -12.26
CA LEU A 58 -11.32 -3.51 -13.10
C LEU A 58 -11.45 -5.02 -13.39
N SER A 59 -11.79 -5.82 -12.38
CA SER A 59 -12.01 -7.26 -12.55
C SER A 59 -13.17 -7.56 -13.51
N ARG A 60 -14.28 -6.81 -13.46
CA ARG A 60 -15.40 -6.94 -14.40
C ARG A 60 -15.04 -6.55 -15.83
N ASN A 61 -14.05 -5.70 -16.00
CA ASN A 61 -13.51 -5.33 -17.31
C ASN A 61 -12.39 -6.26 -17.80
N GLY A 62 -12.21 -7.42 -17.15
CA GLY A 62 -11.33 -8.48 -17.61
C GLY A 62 -9.87 -8.36 -17.14
N LEU A 63 -9.53 -7.37 -16.32
CA LEU A 63 -8.19 -7.22 -15.77
C LEU A 63 -7.97 -8.19 -14.60
N SER A 64 -6.79 -8.77 -14.53
CA SER A 64 -6.34 -9.55 -13.39
C SER A 64 -5.79 -8.62 -12.32
N THR A 65 -6.48 -8.57 -11.18
CA THR A 65 -6.18 -7.63 -10.10
C THR A 65 -5.78 -8.33 -8.83
N ILE A 66 -4.95 -7.64 -8.03
CA ILE A 66 -4.77 -7.92 -6.62
C ILE A 66 -5.07 -6.66 -5.82
N LEU A 67 -5.76 -6.82 -4.71
CA LEU A 67 -6.14 -5.77 -3.78
C LEU A 67 -5.44 -5.99 -2.45
N PHE A 68 -4.76 -4.97 -1.95
CA PHE A 68 -4.21 -4.91 -0.60
C PHE A 68 -4.96 -3.87 0.23
N THR A 69 -5.54 -4.30 1.36
CA THR A 69 -6.30 -3.44 2.28
C THR A 69 -5.92 -3.65 3.74
N SER A 70 -6.30 -2.69 4.60
CA SER A 70 -6.09 -2.79 6.04
C SER A 70 -7.11 -1.93 6.82
N PRO A 71 -7.47 -2.35 8.05
CA PRO A 71 -7.16 -3.64 8.68
C PRO A 71 -8.01 -4.80 8.17
N HIS A 72 -7.79 -6.01 8.66
CA HIS A 72 -8.70 -7.15 8.49
C HIS A 72 -9.72 -7.21 9.65
N LEU A 73 -10.80 -7.95 9.46
CA LEU A 73 -11.84 -8.15 10.49
C LEU A 73 -11.59 -9.42 11.32
N VAL A 74 -11.29 -10.52 10.69
CA VAL A 74 -11.14 -11.83 11.33
C VAL A 74 -9.77 -12.46 11.01
N ASN A 75 -9.39 -12.51 9.73
CA ASN A 75 -8.21 -13.22 9.28
C ASN A 75 -7.28 -12.32 8.48
N VAL A 76 -5.98 -12.45 8.70
CA VAL A 76 -4.93 -11.69 7.99
C VAL A 76 -5.02 -11.83 6.46
N ASN A 77 -5.47 -12.98 5.97
CA ASN A 77 -5.64 -13.24 4.54
C ASN A 77 -6.61 -12.26 3.86
N GLU A 78 -7.58 -11.71 4.60
CA GLU A 78 -8.53 -10.71 4.10
C GLU A 78 -7.84 -9.48 3.52
N ARG A 79 -6.61 -9.19 3.99
CA ARG A 79 -5.82 -8.04 3.53
C ARG A 79 -5.33 -8.17 2.10
N ILE A 80 -5.34 -9.38 1.54
CA ILE A 80 -4.86 -9.67 0.18
C ILE A 80 -5.96 -10.42 -0.57
N GLN A 81 -6.54 -9.78 -1.58
CA GLN A 81 -7.59 -10.37 -2.40
C GLN A 81 -7.15 -10.40 -3.86
N ILE A 82 -7.26 -11.58 -4.48
CA ILE A 82 -6.93 -11.81 -5.88
C ILE A 82 -8.25 -11.91 -6.65
N LYS A 83 -8.52 -10.95 -7.53
CA LYS A 83 -9.81 -10.77 -8.20
C LYS A 83 -10.95 -10.52 -7.20
N LYS A 84 -11.37 -11.48 -6.43
CA LYS A 84 -12.42 -11.36 -5.38
C LYS A 84 -12.24 -12.40 -4.29
N GLU A 85 -11.24 -13.23 -4.42
CA GLU A 85 -10.96 -14.29 -3.46
C GLU A 85 -9.81 -13.88 -2.55
N ILE A 86 -9.94 -14.19 -1.27
CA ILE A 86 -8.86 -13.98 -0.30
C ILE A 86 -7.68 -14.90 -0.65
N ILE A 87 -6.46 -14.42 -0.42
CA ILE A 87 -5.25 -15.22 -0.63
C ILE A 87 -5.31 -16.51 0.18
N LYS A 88 -4.85 -17.61 -0.41
CA LYS A 88 -4.79 -18.90 0.27
C LYS A 88 -3.62 -18.96 1.24
N ASP A 89 -3.76 -19.72 2.33
CA ASP A 89 -2.71 -19.89 3.34
C ASP A 89 -1.38 -20.34 2.73
N ILE A 90 -1.42 -21.23 1.75
CA ILE A 90 -0.21 -21.73 1.06
C ILE A 90 0.55 -20.63 0.32
N ASP A 91 -0.15 -19.65 -0.25
CA ASP A 91 0.47 -18.54 -0.98
C ASP A 91 0.99 -17.47 -0.01
N LEU A 92 0.28 -17.25 1.09
CA LEU A 92 0.74 -16.41 2.18
C LEU A 92 2.01 -16.99 2.82
N ASP A 93 2.04 -18.29 3.06
CA ASP A 93 3.18 -19.01 3.62
C ASP A 93 4.42 -18.91 2.72
N ARG A 94 4.27 -19.13 1.41
CA ARG A 94 5.34 -18.96 0.41
C ARG A 94 5.88 -17.52 0.36
N GLY A 95 4.99 -16.54 0.43
CA GLY A 95 5.40 -15.14 0.47
C GLY A 95 6.18 -14.81 1.75
N MET A 96 5.76 -15.39 2.88
CA MET A 96 6.44 -15.20 4.17
C MET A 96 7.85 -15.83 4.18
N GLU A 97 8.06 -16.92 3.48
CA GLU A 97 9.38 -17.52 3.32
C GLU A 97 10.38 -16.53 2.67
N LYS A 98 9.97 -15.84 1.58
CA LYS A 98 10.79 -14.81 0.93
C LYS A 98 11.10 -13.65 1.89
N VAL A 99 10.11 -13.22 2.68
CA VAL A 99 10.29 -12.17 3.71
C VAL A 99 11.33 -12.59 4.74
N ARG A 100 11.25 -13.82 5.26
CA ARG A 100 12.24 -14.35 6.24
C ARG A 100 13.66 -14.43 5.69
N VAL A 101 13.82 -14.84 4.44
CA VAL A 101 15.13 -14.85 3.78
C VAL A 101 15.69 -13.42 3.70
N PHE A 102 14.87 -12.45 3.35
CA PHE A 102 15.28 -11.05 3.29
C PHE A 102 15.68 -10.51 4.67
N GLU A 103 14.89 -10.78 5.70
CA GLU A 103 15.21 -10.42 7.09
C GLU A 103 16.56 -10.99 7.55
N ALA A 104 16.76 -12.28 7.30
CA ALA A 104 18.00 -12.97 7.68
C ALA A 104 19.23 -12.41 6.95
N THR A 105 19.09 -12.14 5.63
CA THR A 105 20.16 -11.59 4.80
C THR A 105 20.57 -10.19 5.25
N ASN A 106 19.61 -9.35 5.59
CA ASN A 106 19.85 -7.96 5.97
C ASN A 106 20.00 -7.75 7.49
N LYS A 107 19.85 -8.82 8.28
CA LYS A 107 19.91 -8.79 9.76
C LYS A 107 18.93 -7.78 10.37
N ILE A 108 17.71 -7.75 9.84
CA ILE A 108 16.61 -6.88 10.29
C ILE A 108 15.40 -7.70 10.69
N THR A 109 14.47 -7.07 11.36
CA THR A 109 13.12 -7.60 11.60
C THR A 109 12.11 -6.63 11.02
N LEU A 110 11.32 -7.10 10.07
CA LEU A 110 10.24 -6.32 9.47
C LEU A 110 9.00 -6.31 10.37
N GLY A 111 8.23 -5.23 10.31
CA GLY A 111 6.95 -5.13 10.97
C GLY A 111 5.89 -6.04 10.35
N TYR A 112 4.78 -6.20 11.06
CA TYR A 112 3.63 -6.97 10.60
C TYR A 112 3.06 -6.45 9.28
N PHE A 113 2.81 -5.14 9.21
CA PHE A 113 2.28 -4.50 8.01
C PHE A 113 3.25 -4.60 6.83
N GLU A 114 4.54 -4.31 7.06
CA GLU A 114 5.60 -4.46 6.06
C GLU A 114 5.63 -5.87 5.47
N SER A 115 5.59 -6.89 6.34
CA SER A 115 5.63 -8.29 5.92
C SER A 115 4.45 -8.67 5.02
N ILE A 116 3.22 -8.31 5.41
CA ILE A 116 2.02 -8.64 4.62
C ILE A 116 2.01 -7.89 3.29
N PHE A 117 2.43 -6.62 3.30
CA PHE A 117 2.55 -5.83 2.07
C PHE A 117 3.54 -6.45 1.08
N LEU A 118 4.72 -6.86 1.55
CA LEU A 118 5.71 -7.53 0.69
C LEU A 118 5.22 -8.87 0.15
N ILE A 119 4.42 -9.61 0.92
CA ILE A 119 3.76 -10.84 0.44
C ILE A 119 2.80 -10.51 -0.71
N ALA A 120 1.97 -9.48 -0.57
CA ALA A 120 1.04 -9.05 -1.62
C ALA A 120 1.78 -8.64 -2.91
N ALA A 121 2.82 -7.82 -2.77
CA ALA A 121 3.63 -7.37 -3.91
C ALA A 121 4.37 -8.55 -4.58
N THR A 122 4.89 -9.50 -3.80
CA THR A 122 5.50 -10.72 -4.33
C THR A 122 4.50 -11.57 -5.11
N TYR A 123 3.29 -11.73 -4.57
CA TYR A 123 2.23 -12.48 -5.26
C TYR A 123 1.84 -11.82 -6.58
N PHE A 124 1.71 -10.48 -6.59
CA PHE A 124 1.45 -9.71 -7.80
C PHE A 124 2.47 -10.00 -8.89
N LEU A 125 3.75 -9.89 -8.56
CA LEU A 125 4.85 -10.08 -9.52
C LEU A 125 4.94 -11.53 -10.03
N ASN A 126 4.86 -12.51 -9.13
CA ASN A 126 4.99 -13.93 -9.48
C ASN A 126 3.87 -14.44 -10.38
N ASN A 127 2.68 -13.83 -10.31
CA ASN A 127 1.52 -14.20 -11.12
C ASN A 127 1.30 -13.27 -12.32
N ASN A 128 2.20 -12.31 -12.54
CA ASN A 128 2.13 -11.34 -13.65
C ASN A 128 0.74 -10.72 -13.80
N LEU A 129 0.16 -10.27 -12.67
CA LEU A 129 -1.17 -9.65 -12.66
C LEU A 129 -1.12 -8.27 -13.33
N ASP A 130 -2.26 -7.78 -13.81
CA ASP A 130 -2.33 -6.52 -14.56
C ASP A 130 -2.24 -5.30 -13.63
N ILE A 131 -2.99 -5.28 -12.53
CA ILE A 131 -3.09 -4.13 -11.63
C ILE A 131 -2.97 -4.54 -10.15
N PHE A 132 -2.15 -3.80 -9.41
CA PHE A 132 -2.03 -3.87 -7.97
C PHE A 132 -2.70 -2.64 -7.32
N ILE A 133 -3.84 -2.84 -6.67
CA ILE A 133 -4.57 -1.80 -5.95
C ILE A 133 -4.14 -1.84 -4.50
N VAL A 134 -3.64 -0.72 -3.97
CA VAL A 134 -3.00 -0.68 -2.67
C VAL A 134 -3.58 0.43 -1.81
N GLU A 135 -4.22 0.04 -0.72
CA GLU A 135 -4.63 0.96 0.34
C GLU A 135 -3.42 1.29 1.23
N ALA A 136 -3.09 2.59 1.37
CA ALA A 136 -2.11 3.04 2.35
C ALA A 136 -2.63 2.84 3.78
N GLY A 137 -1.75 2.47 4.70
CA GLY A 137 -2.10 2.29 6.10
C GLY A 137 -2.35 3.62 6.80
N ILE A 138 -1.29 4.27 7.27
CA ILE A 138 -1.35 5.57 7.96
C ILE A 138 -0.43 6.54 7.24
N GLY A 139 -0.99 7.71 6.83
CA GLY A 139 -0.23 8.72 6.10
C GLY A 139 -0.10 8.39 4.63
N GLY A 140 1.09 8.48 4.10
CA GLY A 140 1.46 8.19 2.71
C GLY A 140 2.98 8.19 2.55
N ARG A 141 3.65 9.33 2.68
CA ARG A 141 5.10 9.49 2.51
C ARG A 141 5.93 8.51 3.36
N LEU A 142 5.55 8.34 4.61
CA LEU A 142 6.20 7.43 5.56
C LEU A 142 5.42 6.11 5.74
N ASP A 143 4.48 5.80 4.85
CA ASP A 143 3.83 4.50 4.83
C ASP A 143 4.66 3.47 4.06
N THR A 144 4.56 2.21 4.46
CA THR A 144 5.27 1.11 3.77
C THR A 144 4.93 1.05 2.28
N THR A 145 3.70 1.41 1.91
CA THR A 145 3.23 1.36 0.53
C THR A 145 3.89 2.39 -0.39
N SER A 146 4.56 3.41 0.18
CA SER A 146 5.30 4.42 -0.60
C SER A 146 6.43 3.84 -1.44
N ILE A 147 7.00 2.69 -1.04
CA ILE A 147 8.07 2.03 -1.80
C ILE A 147 7.65 1.57 -3.21
N LEU A 148 6.33 1.50 -3.48
CA LEU A 148 5.81 1.24 -4.84
C LEU A 148 6.13 2.37 -5.81
N ASN A 149 6.19 3.59 -5.31
CA ASN A 149 6.36 4.78 -6.12
C ASN A 149 5.37 4.81 -7.31
N SER A 150 4.09 4.61 -6.99
CA SER A 150 3.00 4.37 -7.95
C SER A 150 2.79 5.56 -8.88
N GLN A 151 2.58 5.29 -10.17
CA GLN A 151 2.27 6.34 -11.14
C GLN A 151 0.82 6.87 -11.05
N ILE A 152 -0.06 6.14 -10.38
CA ILE A 152 -1.45 6.53 -10.16
C ILE A 152 -1.70 6.62 -8.66
N VAL A 153 -2.14 7.78 -8.21
CA VAL A 153 -2.53 8.03 -6.82
C VAL A 153 -3.97 8.53 -6.78
N CYS A 154 -4.78 7.90 -5.96
CA CYS A 154 -6.16 8.28 -5.71
C CYS A 154 -6.30 8.78 -4.27
N LEU A 155 -6.68 10.04 -4.11
CA LEU A 155 -7.04 10.65 -2.84
C LEU A 155 -8.55 10.56 -2.64
N THR A 156 -9.00 9.93 -1.55
CA THR A 156 -10.43 9.80 -1.25
C THR A 156 -10.98 11.06 -0.59
N ASN A 157 -10.45 11.41 0.56
CA ASN A 157 -10.74 12.66 1.27
C ASN A 157 -9.63 12.96 2.30
N ILE A 158 -9.70 14.16 2.89
CA ILE A 158 -8.84 14.56 4.01
C ILE A 158 -9.71 15.03 5.17
N GLY A 159 -9.33 14.63 6.37
CA GLY A 159 -9.85 15.09 7.64
C GLY A 159 -8.77 15.01 8.71
N LEU A 160 -9.02 15.61 9.86
CA LEU A 160 -8.11 15.50 11.02
C LEU A 160 -8.16 14.07 11.56
N ASP A 161 -7.04 13.37 11.44
CA ASP A 161 -6.85 12.00 11.90
C ASP A 161 -5.36 11.73 12.09
N HIS A 162 -5.00 10.92 13.09
CA HIS A 162 -3.60 10.64 13.45
C HIS A 162 -2.75 11.91 13.55
N THR A 163 -3.29 12.96 14.18
CA THR A 163 -2.67 14.29 14.21
C THR A 163 -1.32 14.32 14.90
N GLU A 164 -1.07 13.38 15.79
CA GLU A 164 0.22 13.16 16.45
C GLU A 164 1.33 12.68 15.51
N LEU A 165 0.95 12.13 14.34
CA LEU A 165 1.88 11.55 13.36
C LEU A 165 1.92 12.35 12.04
N LEU A 166 0.77 12.87 11.61
CA LEU A 166 0.60 13.42 10.26
C LEU A 166 0.57 14.94 10.22
N GLY A 167 0.47 15.59 11.39
CA GLY A 167 0.31 17.02 11.50
C GLY A 167 -1.05 17.46 12.01
N THR A 168 -1.16 18.70 12.45
CA THR A 168 -2.31 19.26 13.15
C THR A 168 -3.28 20.03 12.23
N THR A 169 -2.91 20.19 10.97
CA THR A 169 -3.70 20.90 9.96
C THR A 169 -4.08 19.99 8.80
N ILE A 170 -5.15 20.34 8.10
CA ILE A 170 -5.58 19.63 6.87
C ILE A 170 -4.47 19.65 5.80
N GLU A 171 -3.74 20.75 5.69
CA GLU A 171 -2.66 20.92 4.73
C GLU A 171 -1.47 19.99 5.02
N GLU A 172 -1.04 19.91 6.27
CA GLU A 172 0.02 18.98 6.69
C GLU A 172 -0.38 17.51 6.41
N ILE A 173 -1.61 17.13 6.76
CA ILE A 173 -2.13 15.79 6.53
C ILE A 173 -2.27 15.50 5.03
N LEU A 174 -2.71 16.48 4.24
CA LEU A 174 -2.76 16.37 2.77
C LEU A 174 -1.37 16.11 2.20
N HIS A 175 -0.39 16.92 2.59
CA HIS A 175 1.00 16.79 2.17
C HIS A 175 1.56 15.39 2.48
N GLU A 176 1.40 14.89 3.71
CA GLU A 176 1.85 13.55 4.09
C GLU A 176 1.19 12.45 3.25
N LYS A 177 -0.08 12.61 2.87
CA LYS A 177 -0.82 11.57 2.15
C LYS A 177 -0.50 11.55 0.66
N ILE A 178 -0.43 12.68 0.00
CA ILE A 178 -0.19 12.73 -1.45
C ILE A 178 1.23 12.34 -1.83
N LEU A 179 2.20 12.53 -0.94
CA LEU A 179 3.58 12.11 -1.12
C LEU A 179 3.82 10.61 -0.89
N VAL A 180 2.77 9.79 -1.00
CA VAL A 180 2.90 8.32 -1.07
C VAL A 180 3.70 7.88 -2.30
N SER A 181 3.86 8.75 -3.28
CA SER A 181 4.66 8.54 -4.48
C SER A 181 5.28 9.86 -4.94
N GLU A 182 6.53 9.77 -5.38
CA GLU A 182 7.27 10.88 -6.03
C GLU A 182 7.19 10.80 -7.57
N ASN A 183 6.55 9.75 -8.13
CA ASN A 183 6.49 9.49 -9.58
C ASN A 183 5.04 9.51 -10.10
N VAL A 184 4.23 10.42 -9.58
CA VAL A 184 2.81 10.52 -9.94
C VAL A 184 2.66 11.03 -11.36
N LYS A 185 1.96 10.27 -12.20
CA LYS A 185 1.55 10.68 -13.56
C LYS A 185 0.06 10.97 -13.66
N GLN A 186 -0.71 10.36 -12.78
CA GLN A 186 -2.15 10.59 -12.68
C GLN A 186 -2.54 10.71 -11.21
N PHE A 187 -3.09 11.86 -10.88
CA PHE A 187 -3.65 12.13 -9.56
C PHE A 187 -5.17 12.25 -9.67
N ILE A 188 -5.89 11.40 -8.94
CA ILE A 188 -7.35 11.37 -8.90
C ILE A 188 -7.78 11.90 -7.55
N ASN A 189 -8.43 13.03 -7.53
CA ASN A 189 -8.97 13.63 -6.31
C ASN A 189 -10.46 13.34 -6.17
N GLY A 190 -10.82 12.55 -5.17
CA GLY A 190 -12.21 12.19 -4.85
C GLY A 190 -12.96 13.23 -4.02
N SER A 191 -12.30 14.30 -3.56
CA SER A 191 -12.90 15.32 -2.70
C SER A 191 -13.01 16.67 -3.42
N ILE A 192 -14.23 17.11 -3.73
CA ILE A 192 -14.48 18.43 -4.33
C ILE A 192 -13.98 19.54 -3.40
N GLU A 193 -14.19 19.42 -2.09
CA GLU A 193 -13.76 20.42 -1.11
C GLU A 193 -12.24 20.58 -1.11
N ILE A 194 -11.50 19.47 -1.08
CA ILE A 194 -10.03 19.47 -1.13
C ILE A 194 -9.54 20.03 -2.47
N HIS A 195 -10.18 19.66 -3.58
CA HIS A 195 -9.82 20.19 -4.88
C HIS A 195 -9.97 21.72 -4.91
N THR A 196 -11.12 22.23 -4.50
CA THR A 196 -11.40 23.67 -4.55
C THR A 196 -10.46 24.49 -3.66
N LYS A 197 -10.15 23.97 -2.48
CA LYS A 197 -9.39 24.73 -1.47
C LYS A 197 -7.87 24.58 -1.60
N TYR A 198 -7.40 23.43 -2.08
CA TYR A 198 -5.98 23.05 -2.05
C TYR A 198 -5.42 22.66 -3.43
N GLU A 199 -6.10 22.99 -4.53
CA GLU A 199 -5.64 22.63 -5.88
C GLU A 199 -4.22 23.15 -6.16
N HIS A 200 -3.91 24.37 -5.76
CA HIS A 200 -2.58 24.96 -5.95
C HIS A 200 -1.51 24.16 -5.19
N HIS A 201 -1.76 23.85 -3.92
CA HIS A 201 -0.83 23.06 -3.09
C HIS A 201 -0.62 21.66 -3.67
N ILE A 202 -1.71 21.00 -4.16
CA ILE A 202 -1.59 19.68 -4.79
C ILE A 202 -0.69 19.74 -6.02
N LYS A 203 -0.86 20.76 -6.87
CA LYS A 203 -0.02 20.96 -8.07
C LYS A 203 1.43 21.21 -7.70
N GLU A 204 1.67 22.05 -6.72
CA GLU A 204 3.01 22.35 -6.21
C GLU A 204 3.70 21.10 -5.64
N PHE A 205 2.99 20.32 -4.81
CA PHE A 205 3.53 19.12 -4.17
C PHE A 205 3.81 17.98 -5.16
N LEU A 206 3.04 17.88 -6.24
CA LEU A 206 3.20 16.83 -7.25
C LEU A 206 4.05 17.27 -8.45
N GLU A 207 4.50 18.53 -8.47
CA GLU A 207 5.25 19.13 -9.60
C GLU A 207 4.52 19.00 -10.96
N VAL A 208 3.16 19.12 -10.96
CA VAL A 208 2.30 18.94 -12.14
C VAL A 208 1.52 20.21 -12.49
#